data_3efd47e9e7edea8f0c669e0bac054bfe
#
_entry.id   3efd47e9e7edea8f0c669e0bac054bfe
#
_cell.length_a   1.000
_cell.length_b   1.000
_cell.length_c   1.000
_cell.angle_alpha   90.00
_cell.angle_beta   90.00
_cell.angle_gamma   90.00
#
_symmetry.space_group_name_H-M   'P 1'
#
loop_
_entity.id
_entity.type
_entity.pdbx_description
1 polymer ?
#
loop_
_entity_poly.entity_id
_entity_poly.type
_entity_poly.pdbx_seq_one_letter_code
_entity_poly.pdbx_strand_id
1 'polypeptide(L)'
;ILRGFREAYAKMGKTLDVDLMFLSQDNQVLVEKAVKEALNRQADCILCMDDAVCSRVLKTLRQQHVKVPEDVRVASFYNSMVLENNVPSITSLSFDAKELGMVACRTLLDLTEGLEVKERTLLPYEVVLKESTK
;
A
#
# COMPACT_ATOMS: atom_id res chain seq x y z
N ILE A 1 -3.37 -9.34 0.65
CA ILE A 1 -3.14 -8.26 -0.33
C ILE A 1 -2.80 -8.85 -1.69
N LEU A 2 -1.74 -9.66 -1.85
CA LEU A 2 -1.29 -10.21 -3.13
C LEU A 2 -2.38 -10.98 -3.90
N ARG A 3 -3.20 -11.78 -3.20
CA ARG A 3 -4.32 -12.48 -3.84
C ARG A 3 -5.33 -11.49 -4.43
N GLY A 4 -5.73 -10.47 -3.67
CA GLY A 4 -6.66 -9.45 -4.16
C GLY A 4 -6.10 -8.66 -5.35
N PHE A 5 -4.80 -8.37 -5.35
CA PHE A 5 -4.13 -7.70 -6.46
C PHE A 5 -4.16 -8.56 -7.73
N ARG A 6 -3.85 -9.85 -7.63
CA ARG A 6 -3.97 -10.81 -8.75
C ARG A 6 -5.41 -10.94 -9.28
N GLU A 7 -6.38 -11.04 -8.36
CA GLU A 7 -7.80 -11.10 -8.72
C GLU A 7 -8.27 -9.83 -9.45
N ALA A 8 -7.80 -8.66 -9.03
CA ALA A 8 -8.11 -7.40 -9.72
C ALA A 8 -7.56 -7.37 -11.15
N TYR A 9 -6.30 -7.77 -11.36
CA TYR A 9 -5.71 -7.89 -12.68
C TYR A 9 -6.48 -8.86 -13.58
N ALA A 10 -6.82 -10.04 -13.06
CA ALA A 10 -7.61 -11.03 -13.78
C ALA A 10 -9.00 -10.52 -14.19
N LYS A 11 -9.69 -9.81 -13.29
CA LYS A 11 -10.99 -9.16 -13.58
C LYS A 11 -10.90 -8.11 -14.69
N MET A 12 -9.76 -7.46 -14.83
CA MET A 12 -9.50 -6.48 -15.89
C MET A 12 -9.00 -7.12 -17.19
N GLY A 13 -8.93 -8.46 -17.26
CA GLY A 13 -8.38 -9.19 -18.41
C GLY A 13 -6.89 -8.97 -18.62
N LYS A 14 -6.14 -8.54 -17.58
CA LYS A 14 -4.71 -8.29 -17.63
C LYS A 14 -3.93 -9.40 -16.92
N THR A 15 -2.72 -9.67 -17.41
CA THR A 15 -1.78 -10.58 -16.76
C THR A 15 -0.84 -9.78 -15.86
N LEU A 16 -0.70 -10.22 -14.62
CA LEU A 16 0.25 -9.63 -13.69
C LEU A 16 1.67 -10.13 -14.03
N ASP A 17 2.58 -9.19 -14.27
CA ASP A 17 4.00 -9.51 -14.39
C ASP A 17 4.58 -9.76 -12.98
N VAL A 18 4.94 -11.00 -12.71
CA VAL A 18 5.50 -11.40 -11.41
C VAL A 18 6.89 -10.81 -11.14
N ASP A 19 7.62 -10.47 -12.20
CA ASP A 19 8.94 -9.83 -12.09
C ASP A 19 8.87 -8.37 -11.64
N LEU A 20 7.65 -7.77 -11.65
CA LEU A 20 7.37 -6.45 -11.05
C LEU A 20 6.90 -6.53 -9.59
N MET A 21 7.02 -7.70 -8.97
CA MET A 21 6.67 -7.91 -7.57
C MET A 21 7.94 -8.06 -6.73
N PHE A 22 8.21 -7.04 -5.92
CA PHE A 22 9.45 -6.97 -5.14
C PHE A 22 9.19 -7.19 -3.64
N LEU A 23 10.05 -7.97 -2.99
CA LEU A 23 10.05 -8.18 -1.55
C LEU A 23 11.25 -7.44 -0.94
N SER A 24 11.01 -6.24 -0.41
CA SER A 24 12.06 -5.35 0.11
C SER A 24 12.31 -5.46 1.62
N GLN A 25 11.37 -6.02 2.37
CA GLN A 25 11.47 -6.23 3.83
C GLN A 25 11.97 -4.97 4.59
N ASP A 26 11.49 -3.79 4.24
CA ASP A 26 11.92 -2.50 4.84
C ASP A 26 13.45 -2.25 4.76
N ASN A 27 14.10 -2.78 3.72
CA ASN A 27 15.53 -2.61 3.47
C ASN A 27 15.76 -1.57 2.36
N GLN A 28 16.46 -0.47 2.69
CA GLN A 28 16.70 0.64 1.75
C GLN A 28 17.40 0.17 0.47
N VAL A 29 18.41 -0.70 0.56
CA VAL A 29 19.16 -1.18 -0.62
C VAL A 29 18.27 -2.02 -1.54
N LEU A 30 17.40 -2.86 -0.95
CA LEU A 30 16.44 -3.65 -1.72
C LEU A 30 15.38 -2.78 -2.37
N VAL A 31 14.89 -1.75 -1.67
CA VAL A 31 13.94 -0.78 -2.23
C VAL A 31 14.56 -0.02 -3.39
N GLU A 32 15.81 0.45 -3.27
CA GLU A 32 16.51 1.13 -4.36
C GLU A 32 16.68 0.25 -5.61
N LYS A 33 17.02 -1.03 -5.42
CA LYS A 33 17.11 -1.99 -6.52
C LYS A 33 15.73 -2.21 -7.17
N ALA A 34 14.69 -2.39 -6.36
CA ALA A 34 13.32 -2.60 -6.83
C ALA A 34 12.81 -1.40 -7.65
N VAL A 35 13.03 -0.17 -7.16
CA VAL A 35 12.63 1.05 -7.87
C VAL A 35 13.36 1.16 -9.21
N LYS A 36 14.69 0.93 -9.23
CA LYS A 36 15.45 0.96 -10.47
C LYS A 36 14.95 -0.06 -11.49
N GLU A 37 14.70 -1.28 -11.05
CA GLU A 37 14.17 -2.32 -11.93
C GLU A 37 12.78 -1.99 -12.45
N ALA A 38 11.88 -1.48 -11.59
CA ALA A 38 10.55 -1.04 -11.99
C ALA A 38 10.61 0.07 -13.06
N LEU A 39 11.47 1.06 -12.87
CA LEU A 39 11.67 2.16 -13.84
C LEU A 39 12.28 1.65 -15.16
N ASN A 40 13.26 0.75 -15.10
CA ASN A 40 13.86 0.14 -16.30
C ASN A 40 12.81 -0.65 -17.12
N ARG A 41 11.82 -1.24 -16.45
CA ARG A 41 10.70 -1.95 -17.08
C ARG A 41 9.54 -1.02 -17.41
N GLN A 42 9.71 0.29 -17.31
CA GLN A 42 8.71 1.29 -17.67
C GLN A 42 7.40 1.14 -16.85
N ALA A 43 7.50 0.77 -15.59
CA ALA A 43 6.34 0.76 -14.70
C ALA A 43 5.80 2.19 -14.55
N ASP A 44 4.52 2.37 -14.78
CA ASP A 44 3.82 3.65 -14.69
C ASP A 44 3.23 3.92 -13.29
N CYS A 45 3.24 2.91 -12.42
CA CYS A 45 2.77 3.02 -11.04
C CYS A 45 3.54 2.09 -10.11
N ILE A 46 3.85 2.57 -8.91
CA ILE A 46 4.41 1.79 -7.81
C ILE A 46 3.41 1.73 -6.67
N LEU A 47 2.98 0.51 -6.31
CA LEU A 47 2.09 0.26 -5.20
C LEU A 47 2.87 -0.26 -3.99
N CYS A 48 2.89 0.51 -2.92
CA CYS A 48 3.60 0.20 -1.68
C CYS A 48 2.69 -0.51 -0.68
N MET A 49 3.24 -1.46 0.06
CA MET A 49 2.48 -2.27 1.01
C MET A 49 2.22 -1.55 2.33
N ASP A 50 3.12 -0.63 2.71
CA ASP A 50 3.05 0.16 3.93
C ASP A 50 3.72 1.53 3.75
N ASP A 51 3.64 2.37 4.77
CA ASP A 51 4.17 3.72 4.77
C ASP A 51 5.71 3.77 4.88
N ALA A 52 6.34 2.82 5.57
CA ALA A 52 7.78 2.77 5.70
C ALA A 52 8.43 2.46 4.34
N VAL A 53 7.95 1.44 3.63
CA VAL A 53 8.39 1.12 2.27
C VAL A 53 8.07 2.27 1.33
N CYS A 54 6.87 2.85 1.40
CA CYS A 54 6.48 3.99 0.56
C CYS A 54 7.42 5.19 0.75
N SER A 55 7.76 5.54 1.97
CA SER A 55 8.70 6.63 2.28
C SER A 55 10.09 6.40 1.67
N ARG A 56 10.58 5.15 1.67
CA ARG A 56 11.86 4.77 1.04
C ARG A 56 11.78 4.84 -0.49
N VAL A 57 10.67 4.40 -1.08
CA VAL A 57 10.41 4.54 -2.51
C VAL A 57 10.43 6.00 -2.92
N LEU A 58 9.69 6.87 -2.22
CA LEU A 58 9.65 8.30 -2.49
C LEU A 58 11.03 8.97 -2.35
N LYS A 59 11.81 8.56 -1.33
CA LYS A 59 13.19 9.02 -1.18
C LYS A 59 14.04 8.61 -2.38
N THR A 60 13.95 7.37 -2.83
CA THR A 60 14.69 6.85 -3.98
C THR A 60 14.32 7.56 -5.26
N LEU A 61 13.02 7.77 -5.52
CA LEU A 61 12.52 8.51 -6.69
C LEU A 61 13.08 9.94 -6.72
N ARG A 62 13.03 10.64 -5.58
CA ARG A 62 13.62 12.00 -5.47
C ARG A 62 15.11 12.01 -5.75
N GLN A 63 15.86 11.04 -5.24
CA GLN A 63 17.31 10.93 -5.50
C GLN A 63 17.64 10.67 -6.98
N GLN A 64 16.73 10.02 -7.70
CA GLN A 64 16.86 9.75 -9.13
C GLN A 64 16.21 10.85 -10.01
N HIS A 65 15.73 11.93 -9.41
CA HIS A 65 15.02 13.03 -10.09
C HIS A 65 13.78 12.60 -10.87
N VAL A 66 13.14 11.50 -10.44
CA VAL A 66 11.89 10.99 -11.00
C VAL A 66 10.73 11.71 -10.33
N LYS A 67 9.84 12.29 -11.13
CA LYS A 67 8.71 13.09 -10.66
C LYS A 67 7.49 12.20 -10.40
N VAL A 68 6.78 12.52 -9.32
CA VAL A 68 5.50 11.91 -8.95
C VAL A 68 4.44 13.01 -8.99
N PRO A 69 3.37 12.86 -9.75
CA PRO A 69 2.92 11.68 -10.52
C PRO A 69 3.38 11.63 -11.99
N GLU A 70 4.11 12.63 -12.51
CA GLU A 70 4.32 12.87 -13.93
C GLU A 70 5.06 11.70 -14.61
N ASP A 71 6.14 11.21 -14.00
CA ASP A 71 6.96 10.11 -14.56
C ASP A 71 6.47 8.75 -14.04
N VAL A 72 6.10 8.68 -12.77
CA VAL A 72 5.57 7.46 -12.13
C VAL A 72 4.57 7.82 -11.03
N ARG A 73 3.45 7.12 -11.00
CA ARG A 73 2.45 7.24 -9.93
C ARG A 73 2.84 6.40 -8.73
N VAL A 74 2.46 6.85 -7.53
CA VAL A 74 2.73 6.11 -6.30
C VAL A 74 1.45 6.00 -5.48
N ALA A 75 1.16 4.81 -4.99
CA ALA A 75 0.06 4.55 -4.08
C ALA A 75 0.50 3.64 -2.92
N SER A 76 -0.21 3.69 -1.80
CA SER A 76 0.07 2.89 -0.62
C SER A 76 -1.18 2.20 -0.08
N PHE A 77 -1.02 0.98 0.44
CA PHE A 77 -2.09 0.31 1.18
C PHE A 77 -2.28 0.86 2.60
N TYR A 78 -1.38 1.72 3.05
CA TYR A 78 -1.49 2.33 4.38
C TYR A 78 -1.52 3.86 4.26
N ASN A 79 -2.38 4.49 5.06
CA ASN A 79 -2.48 5.94 5.15
C ASN A 79 -1.95 6.41 6.49
N SER A 80 -0.72 6.92 6.50
CA SER A 80 -0.13 7.54 7.70
C SER A 80 0.00 9.05 7.55
N MET A 81 0.17 9.75 8.66
CA MET A 81 0.44 11.19 8.65
C MET A 81 1.68 11.55 7.82
N VAL A 82 2.66 10.64 7.72
CA VAL A 82 3.87 10.84 6.91
C VAL A 82 3.52 10.89 5.42
N LEU A 83 2.64 10.01 4.96
CA LEU A 83 2.20 9.97 3.56
C LEU A 83 1.19 11.08 3.25
N GLU A 84 0.35 11.45 4.24
CA GLU A 84 -0.60 12.55 4.13
C GLU A 84 0.10 13.89 3.91
N ASN A 85 1.16 14.14 4.68
CA ASN A 85 1.93 15.38 4.65
C ASN A 85 3.09 15.38 3.63
N ASN A 86 3.25 14.31 2.85
CA ASN A 86 4.23 14.28 1.77
C ASN A 86 3.81 15.19 0.61
N VAL A 87 4.78 15.66 -0.19
CA VAL A 87 4.53 16.43 -1.41
C VAL A 87 5.15 15.64 -2.59
N PRO A 88 4.29 15.17 -3.53
CA PRO A 88 2.82 15.17 -3.50
C PRO A 88 2.24 14.26 -2.40
N SER A 89 1.02 14.55 -1.95
CA SER A 89 0.28 13.69 -1.01
C SER A 89 -0.06 12.34 -1.64
N ILE A 90 0.07 11.25 -0.87
CA ILE A 90 0.06 9.89 -1.43
C ILE A 90 -1.33 9.27 -1.39
N THR A 91 -1.84 8.87 -2.56
CA THR A 91 -3.04 8.04 -2.71
C THR A 91 -2.92 6.79 -1.87
N SER A 92 -3.93 6.51 -1.06
CA SER A 92 -3.86 5.44 -0.07
C SER A 92 -5.22 4.85 0.27
N LEU A 93 -5.18 3.67 0.88
CA LEU A 93 -6.33 3.05 1.50
C LEU A 93 -6.55 3.69 2.88
N SER A 94 -7.78 4.09 3.18
CA SER A 94 -8.19 4.62 4.49
C SER A 94 -9.22 3.70 5.13
N PHE A 95 -9.06 3.46 6.43
CA PHE A 95 -10.01 2.74 7.27
C PHE A 95 -10.00 3.33 8.69
N ASP A 96 -11.09 3.18 9.42
CA ASP A 96 -11.18 3.68 10.79
C ASP A 96 -10.40 2.77 11.76
N ALA A 97 -9.17 3.21 12.07
CA ALA A 97 -8.27 2.50 13.00
C ALA A 97 -8.83 2.45 14.44
N LYS A 98 -9.64 3.45 14.84
CA LYS A 98 -10.30 3.46 16.16
C LYS A 98 -11.38 2.39 16.20
N GLU A 99 -12.21 2.30 15.17
CA GLU A 99 -13.22 1.25 15.07
C GLU A 99 -12.58 -0.13 15.02
N LEU A 100 -11.49 -0.30 14.25
CA LEU A 100 -10.73 -1.54 14.23
C LEU A 100 -10.27 -1.95 15.63
N GLY A 101 -9.70 -1.02 16.39
CA GLY A 101 -9.28 -1.27 17.77
C GLY A 101 -10.44 -1.65 18.70
N MET A 102 -11.58 -0.95 18.59
CA MET A 102 -12.77 -1.26 19.40
C MET A 102 -13.34 -2.64 19.09
N VAL A 103 -13.45 -2.99 17.80
CA VAL A 103 -13.94 -4.31 17.37
C VAL A 103 -13.00 -5.42 17.81
N ALA A 104 -11.69 -5.23 17.65
CA ALA A 104 -10.69 -6.22 18.07
C ALA A 104 -10.74 -6.45 19.59
N CYS A 105 -10.81 -5.37 20.39
CA CYS A 105 -10.90 -5.46 21.85
C CYS A 105 -12.17 -6.17 22.30
N ARG A 106 -13.33 -5.82 21.72
CA ARG A 106 -14.60 -6.48 22.03
C ARG A 106 -14.56 -7.98 21.71
N THR A 107 -14.07 -8.33 20.51
CA THR A 107 -13.93 -9.72 20.10
C THR A 107 -13.04 -10.51 21.06
N LEU A 108 -11.95 -9.90 21.55
CA LEU A 108 -11.06 -10.52 22.52
C LEU A 108 -11.76 -10.76 23.85
N LEU A 109 -12.52 -9.77 24.36
CA LEU A 109 -13.28 -9.90 25.61
C LEU A 109 -14.35 -11.00 25.50
N ASP A 110 -15.12 -11.01 24.40
CA ASP A 110 -16.12 -12.04 24.15
C ASP A 110 -15.50 -13.45 24.15
N LEU A 111 -14.32 -13.61 23.52
CA LEU A 111 -13.55 -14.86 23.55
C LEU A 111 -13.13 -15.28 24.97
N THR A 112 -12.66 -14.32 25.79
CA THR A 112 -12.25 -14.62 27.18
C THR A 112 -13.43 -14.99 28.07
N GLU A 113 -14.63 -14.55 27.75
CA GLU A 113 -15.89 -14.90 28.40
C GLU A 113 -16.49 -16.23 27.88
N GLY A 114 -15.84 -16.85 26.89
CA GLY A 114 -16.29 -18.12 26.30
C GLY A 114 -17.48 -17.95 25.34
N LEU A 115 -17.70 -16.73 24.85
CA LEU A 115 -18.74 -16.44 23.86
C LEU A 115 -18.28 -16.85 22.46
N GLU A 116 -19.23 -17.23 21.62
CA GLU A 116 -18.97 -17.51 20.21
C GLU A 116 -18.74 -16.22 19.42
N VAL A 117 -17.61 -16.12 18.72
CA VAL A 117 -17.27 -14.97 17.91
C VAL A 117 -17.09 -15.37 16.43
N LYS A 118 -17.26 -14.40 15.55
CA LYS A 118 -17.01 -14.61 14.12
C LYS A 118 -15.50 -14.82 13.89
N GLU A 119 -15.15 -15.84 13.12
CA GLU A 119 -13.75 -16.09 12.71
C GLU A 119 -13.14 -14.91 11.94
N ARG A 120 -13.99 -14.13 11.26
CA ARG A 120 -13.56 -13.00 10.44
C ARG A 120 -14.57 -11.87 10.48
N THR A 121 -14.12 -10.69 10.86
CA THR A 121 -14.87 -9.43 10.77
C THR A 121 -14.18 -8.52 9.75
N LEU A 122 -14.94 -8.00 8.79
CA LEU A 122 -14.46 -7.04 7.80
C LEU A 122 -14.99 -5.66 8.18
N LEU A 123 -14.08 -4.69 8.25
CA LEU A 123 -14.44 -3.28 8.42
C LEU A 123 -14.51 -2.58 7.07
N PRO A 124 -15.31 -1.50 6.96
CA PRO A 124 -15.35 -0.67 5.78
C PRO A 124 -14.00 0.00 5.52
N TYR A 125 -13.71 0.24 4.25
CA TYR A 125 -12.53 0.98 3.81
C TYR A 125 -12.88 1.84 2.59
N GLU A 126 -12.06 2.83 2.32
CA GLU A 126 -12.15 3.66 1.13
C GLU A 126 -10.78 3.86 0.48
N VAL A 127 -10.75 4.10 -0.83
CA VAL A 127 -9.55 4.52 -1.55
C VAL A 127 -9.60 6.03 -1.68
N VAL A 128 -8.65 6.72 -1.04
CA VAL A 128 -8.54 8.18 -1.08
C VAL A 128 -7.53 8.58 -2.15
N LEU A 129 -8.05 9.05 -3.29
CA LEU A 129 -7.23 9.53 -4.41
C LEU A 129 -6.65 10.90 -4.08
N LYS A 130 -5.33 10.99 -4.10
CA LYS A 130 -4.55 12.20 -3.81
C LYS A 130 -3.65 12.58 -4.98
N GLU A 131 -2.75 13.54 -4.77
CA GLU A 131 -1.92 14.14 -5.82
C GLU A 131 -1.00 13.14 -6.52
N SER A 132 -0.52 12.11 -5.82
CA SER A 132 0.44 11.14 -6.37
C SER A 132 -0.08 10.23 -7.47
N THR A 133 -1.39 10.28 -7.78
CA THR A 133 -2.02 9.49 -8.86
C THR A 133 -2.95 10.30 -9.76
N LYS A 134 -3.03 11.61 -9.57
CA LYS A 134 -3.88 12.50 -10.38
C LYS A 134 -3.17 13.02 -11.61
#